data_1246deccf50aaf17748db752a15302f0
#
_entry.id   1246deccf50aaf17748db752a15302f0
#
_cell.length_a   1.000
_cell.length_b   1.000
_cell.length_c   1.000
_cell.angle_alpha   90.00
_cell.angle_beta   90.00
_cell.angle_gamma   90.00
#
_symmetry.space_group_name_H-M   'P 1'
#
loop_
_entity.id
_entity.type
_entity.pdbx_description
1 polymer ?
#
loop_
_entity_poly.entity_id
_entity_poly.type
_entity_poly.pdbx_seq_one_letter_code
_entity_poly.pdbx_strand_id
1 'polypeptide(L)'
;MIPLKGVVLDSPDPRQLARFYCELLGWQLGEDDETWATAIGPNDTKLSFQLEPNYRPPTWPSETEKQQMQLHLDLQVDDLEAAHERATSLGARLQEFQPQPDVRVYADPVGHIFCFFA
;
A
#
# COMPACT_ATOMS: atom_id res chain seq x y z
N MET A 1 -23.68 -14.01 -6.70
CA MET A 1 -22.59 -13.41 -5.93
C MET A 1 -21.58 -12.83 -6.90
N ILE A 2 -21.05 -11.66 -6.61
CA ILE A 2 -20.04 -10.97 -7.43
C ILE A 2 -18.72 -10.99 -6.68
N PRO A 3 -17.69 -11.69 -7.18
CA PRO A 3 -16.41 -11.73 -6.47
C PRO A 3 -15.62 -10.43 -6.63
N LEU A 4 -15.01 -9.98 -5.54
CA LEU A 4 -14.04 -8.89 -5.58
C LEU A 4 -12.69 -9.47 -6.00
N LYS A 5 -12.13 -9.01 -7.13
CA LYS A 5 -10.91 -9.58 -7.70
C LYS A 5 -9.64 -8.80 -7.33
N GLY A 6 -9.77 -7.55 -7.02
CA GLY A 6 -8.60 -6.78 -6.67
C GLY A 6 -8.92 -5.34 -6.33
N VAL A 7 -7.88 -4.66 -5.90
CA VAL A 7 -7.90 -3.22 -5.61
C VAL A 7 -6.86 -2.57 -6.50
N VAL A 8 -7.19 -1.42 -7.08
CA VAL A 8 -6.28 -0.65 -7.93
C VAL A 8 -5.84 0.59 -7.18
N LEU A 9 -4.53 0.78 -7.09
CA LEU A 9 -3.92 1.98 -6.49
C LEU A 9 -3.29 2.82 -7.60
N ASP A 10 -3.54 4.11 -7.57
CA ASP A 10 -2.91 5.04 -8.52
C ASP A 10 -1.47 5.32 -8.11
N SER A 11 -0.62 5.56 -9.09
CA SER A 11 0.80 5.81 -8.84
C SER A 11 1.42 6.60 -9.99
N PRO A 12 2.38 7.48 -9.70
CA PRO A 12 3.18 8.06 -10.78
C PRO A 12 4.17 7.05 -11.37
N ASP A 13 4.42 5.93 -10.69
CA ASP A 13 5.29 4.86 -11.15
C ASP A 13 4.72 3.51 -10.70
N PRO A 14 3.84 2.90 -11.52
CA PRO A 14 3.21 1.63 -11.16
C PRO A 14 4.20 0.48 -10.92
N ARG A 15 5.27 0.41 -11.71
CA ARG A 15 6.26 -0.65 -11.58
C ARG A 15 6.97 -0.63 -10.22
N GLN A 16 7.37 0.56 -9.80
CA GLN A 16 8.05 0.72 -8.51
C GLN A 16 7.12 0.33 -7.35
N LEU A 17 5.87 0.80 -7.41
CA LEU A 17 4.91 0.51 -6.35
C LEU A 17 4.55 -0.98 -6.31
N ALA A 18 4.39 -1.62 -7.47
CA ALA A 18 4.16 -3.05 -7.52
C ALA A 18 5.31 -3.84 -6.89
N ARG A 19 6.56 -3.47 -7.16
CA ARG A 19 7.72 -4.13 -6.58
C ARG A 19 7.77 -3.96 -5.06
N PHE A 20 7.43 -2.78 -4.58
CA PHE A 20 7.34 -2.55 -3.14
C PHE A 20 6.38 -3.54 -2.48
N TYR A 21 5.15 -3.67 -3.02
CA TYR A 21 4.16 -4.56 -2.42
C TYR A 21 4.49 -6.04 -2.62
N CYS A 22 5.08 -6.42 -3.74
CA CYS A 22 5.55 -7.79 -3.93
C CYS A 22 6.59 -8.17 -2.88
N GLU A 23 7.55 -7.29 -2.62
CA GLU A 23 8.58 -7.53 -1.61
C GLU A 23 8.00 -7.53 -0.20
N LEU A 24 7.12 -6.57 0.10
CA LEU A 24 6.51 -6.47 1.42
C LEU A 24 5.65 -7.68 1.76
N LEU A 25 4.80 -8.08 0.82
CA LEU A 25 3.78 -9.12 1.04
C LEU A 25 4.27 -10.53 0.72
N GLY A 26 5.42 -10.67 0.06
CA GLY A 26 5.88 -11.96 -0.43
C GLY A 26 5.04 -12.45 -1.61
N TRP A 27 4.53 -11.53 -2.41
CA TRP A 27 3.68 -11.83 -3.56
C TRP A 27 4.50 -11.81 -4.84
N GLN A 28 3.91 -12.34 -5.92
CA GLN A 28 4.58 -12.41 -7.22
C GLN A 28 4.20 -11.22 -8.08
N LEU A 29 5.19 -10.71 -8.82
CA LEU A 29 4.94 -9.69 -9.84
C LEU A 29 4.21 -10.35 -11.01
N GLY A 30 3.07 -9.78 -11.39
CA GLY A 30 2.33 -10.20 -12.57
C GLY A 30 2.65 -9.30 -13.76
N GLU A 31 1.68 -8.49 -14.20
CA GLU A 31 1.93 -7.52 -15.27
C GLU A 31 2.95 -6.48 -14.80
N ASP A 32 3.79 -6.00 -15.71
CA ASP A 32 4.90 -5.11 -15.40
C ASP A 32 5.11 -4.11 -16.55
N ASP A 33 4.12 -3.26 -16.77
CA ASP A 33 4.16 -2.23 -17.80
C ASP A 33 4.24 -0.84 -17.20
N GLU A 34 4.63 0.14 -17.97
CA GLU A 34 4.75 1.51 -17.52
C GLU A 34 3.43 2.09 -17.01
N THR A 35 2.32 1.68 -17.61
CA THR A 35 0.99 2.20 -17.26
C THR A 35 0.20 1.32 -16.32
N TRP A 36 0.66 0.07 -16.11
CA TRP A 36 -0.07 -0.91 -15.32
C TRP A 36 0.85 -2.01 -14.84
N ALA A 37 0.79 -2.31 -13.56
CA ALA A 37 1.53 -3.41 -12.94
C ALA A 37 0.65 -4.10 -11.91
N THR A 38 0.95 -5.38 -11.60
CA THR A 38 0.16 -6.14 -10.64
C THR A 38 1.03 -6.94 -9.71
N ALA A 39 0.58 -7.06 -8.46
CA ALA A 39 1.10 -7.98 -7.46
C ALA A 39 0.04 -9.05 -7.23
N ILE A 40 0.43 -10.32 -7.35
CA ILE A 40 -0.49 -11.46 -7.27
C ILE A 40 -0.20 -12.24 -6.00
N GLY A 41 -1.20 -12.34 -5.16
CA GLY A 41 -1.15 -13.04 -3.89
C GLY A 41 -1.88 -14.38 -3.91
N PRO A 42 -2.09 -14.97 -2.74
CA PRO A 42 -2.80 -16.24 -2.61
C PRO A 42 -4.27 -16.09 -2.99
N ASN A 43 -4.87 -17.21 -3.42
CA ASN A 43 -6.30 -17.29 -3.75
C ASN A 43 -6.74 -16.27 -4.81
N ASP A 44 -5.87 -16.02 -5.78
CA ASP A 44 -6.13 -15.10 -6.89
C ASP A 44 -6.37 -13.65 -6.43
N THR A 45 -5.84 -13.29 -5.27
CA THR A 45 -5.90 -11.92 -4.75
C THR A 45 -4.92 -11.05 -5.52
N LYS A 46 -5.34 -9.85 -5.89
CA LYS A 46 -4.48 -8.92 -6.63
C LYS A 46 -4.49 -7.53 -6.02
N LEU A 47 -3.32 -6.90 -6.05
CA LEU A 47 -3.20 -5.45 -6.02
C LEU A 47 -2.71 -5.03 -7.40
N SER A 48 -3.39 -4.06 -8.00
CA SER A 48 -2.99 -3.50 -9.27
C SER A 48 -2.59 -2.05 -9.10
N PHE A 49 -1.71 -1.57 -9.97
CA PHE A 49 -1.14 -0.23 -9.87
C PHE A 49 -1.27 0.43 -11.23
N GLN A 50 -1.95 1.56 -11.26
CA GLN A 50 -2.31 2.26 -12.48
C GLN A 50 -1.57 3.58 -12.56
N LEU A 51 -1.00 3.89 -13.72
CA LEU A 51 -0.34 5.17 -13.92
C LEU A 51 -1.35 6.30 -13.82
N GLU A 52 -1.09 7.24 -12.92
CA GLU A 52 -1.83 8.48 -12.78
C GLU A 52 -0.83 9.62 -12.68
N PRO A 53 -0.59 10.36 -13.80
CA PRO A 53 0.38 11.46 -13.78
C PRO A 53 0.04 12.58 -12.82
N ASN A 54 -1.24 12.74 -12.50
CA ASN A 54 -1.72 13.77 -11.58
C ASN A 54 -1.94 13.24 -10.17
N TYR A 55 -1.37 12.09 -9.84
CA TYR A 55 -1.53 11.49 -8.52
C TYR A 55 -1.07 12.44 -7.42
N ARG A 56 -1.90 12.55 -6.38
CA ARG A 56 -1.57 13.29 -5.15
C ARG A 56 -1.73 12.36 -3.97
N PRO A 57 -0.72 12.25 -3.11
CA PRO A 57 -0.85 11.40 -1.93
C PRO A 57 -1.90 11.95 -0.97
N PRO A 58 -2.58 11.08 -0.23
CA PRO A 58 -3.50 11.53 0.80
C PRO A 58 -2.77 12.22 1.94
N THR A 59 -3.50 13.05 2.67
CA THR A 59 -3.00 13.68 3.90
C THR A 59 -3.36 12.79 5.10
N TRP A 60 -2.38 12.49 5.94
CA TRP A 60 -2.59 11.72 7.17
C TRP A 60 -2.06 12.49 8.38
N PRO A 61 -2.84 12.68 9.46
CA PRO A 61 -4.29 12.45 9.48
C PRO A 61 -5.02 13.41 8.54
N SER A 62 -6.28 13.10 8.22
CA SER A 62 -7.01 13.91 7.24
C SER A 62 -7.23 15.33 7.75
N GLU A 63 -7.20 16.28 6.83
CA GLU A 63 -7.45 17.69 7.12
C GLU A 63 -8.44 18.23 6.11
N THR A 64 -9.23 19.22 6.55
CA THR A 64 -10.21 19.90 5.70
C THR A 64 -9.50 20.54 4.49
N GLU A 65 -10.08 20.39 3.32
CA GLU A 65 -9.60 20.95 2.05
C GLU A 65 -8.26 20.44 1.56
N LYS A 66 -7.75 19.35 2.15
CA LYS A 66 -6.57 18.66 1.64
C LYS A 66 -6.97 17.34 1.00
N GLN A 67 -6.04 16.76 0.24
CA GLN A 67 -6.28 15.48 -0.43
C GLN A 67 -6.62 14.41 0.60
N GLN A 68 -7.80 13.84 0.51
CA GLN A 68 -8.25 12.83 1.47
C GLN A 68 -7.93 11.43 1.01
N MET A 69 -7.64 10.58 1.97
CA MET A 69 -7.53 9.15 1.77
C MET A 69 -8.93 8.59 1.46
N GLN A 70 -9.06 7.84 0.37
CA GLN A 70 -10.32 7.20 0.02
C GLN A 70 -10.41 5.77 0.54
N LEU A 71 -9.26 5.14 0.75
CA LEU A 71 -9.15 3.82 1.36
C LEU A 71 -7.74 3.63 1.89
N HIS A 72 -7.56 2.61 2.70
CA HIS A 72 -6.23 2.16 3.09
C HIS A 72 -6.22 0.63 3.14
N LEU A 73 -5.04 0.04 3.16
CA LEU A 73 -4.89 -1.41 3.27
C LEU A 73 -4.62 -1.77 4.71
N ASP A 74 -5.26 -2.84 5.19
CA ASP A 74 -4.96 -3.43 6.48
C ASP A 74 -4.24 -4.75 6.26
N LEU A 75 -3.04 -4.88 6.83
CA LEU A 75 -2.18 -6.04 6.64
C LEU A 75 -1.92 -6.68 8.01
N GLN A 76 -2.30 -7.94 8.13
CA GLN A 76 -2.05 -8.70 9.35
C GLN A 76 -0.62 -9.22 9.35
N VAL A 77 0.07 -9.05 10.47
CA VAL A 77 1.44 -9.51 10.64
C VAL A 77 1.55 -10.32 11.94
N ASP A 78 2.56 -11.19 12.02
CA ASP A 78 2.81 -11.96 13.22
C ASP A 78 3.57 -11.16 14.27
N ASP A 79 4.46 -10.27 13.82
CA ASP A 79 5.36 -9.50 14.68
C ASP A 79 5.46 -8.08 14.14
N LEU A 80 4.91 -7.12 14.88
CA LEU A 80 4.90 -5.71 14.47
C LEU A 80 6.31 -5.13 14.29
N GLU A 81 7.26 -5.49 15.15
CA GLU A 81 8.62 -4.96 15.04
C GLU A 81 9.35 -5.49 13.81
N ALA A 82 9.24 -6.78 13.52
CA ALA A 82 9.84 -7.37 12.32
C ALA A 82 9.21 -6.78 11.06
N ALA A 83 7.88 -6.62 11.04
CA ALA A 83 7.17 -6.00 9.94
C ALA A 83 7.59 -4.54 9.74
N HIS A 84 7.76 -3.80 10.84
CA HIS A 84 8.24 -2.42 10.78
C HIS A 84 9.61 -2.33 10.11
N GLU A 85 10.56 -3.15 10.53
CA GLU A 85 11.90 -3.15 9.94
C GLU A 85 11.86 -3.49 8.45
N ARG A 86 11.06 -4.47 8.09
CA ARG A 86 10.91 -4.87 6.69
C ARG A 86 10.32 -3.75 5.85
N ALA A 87 9.21 -3.17 6.30
CA ALA A 87 8.51 -2.12 5.56
C ALA A 87 9.39 -0.88 5.38
N THR A 88 10.06 -0.43 6.46
CA THR A 88 10.90 0.77 6.38
C THR A 88 12.13 0.55 5.52
N SER A 89 12.70 -0.66 5.52
CA SER A 89 13.83 -1.00 4.64
C SER A 89 13.43 -0.93 3.17
N LEU A 90 12.17 -1.13 2.84
CA LEU A 90 11.65 -1.07 1.47
C LEU A 90 11.17 0.32 1.06
N GLY A 91 11.18 1.29 1.97
CA GLY A 91 10.81 2.65 1.66
C GLY A 91 9.48 3.12 2.26
N ALA A 92 8.80 2.30 3.06
CA ALA A 92 7.62 2.75 3.79
C ALA A 92 8.03 3.72 4.90
N ARG A 93 7.13 4.62 5.25
CA ARG A 93 7.39 5.60 6.31
C ARG A 93 6.33 5.48 7.41
N LEU A 94 6.79 5.23 8.63
CA LEU A 94 5.93 5.26 9.79
C LEU A 94 5.35 6.66 9.94
N GLN A 95 4.05 6.75 10.10
CA GLN A 95 3.40 8.05 10.25
C GLN A 95 3.51 8.53 11.70
N GLU A 96 3.56 9.85 11.87
CA GLU A 96 3.68 10.44 13.19
C GLU A 96 2.42 10.21 14.03
N PHE A 97 1.25 10.45 13.43
CA PHE A 97 -0.02 10.26 14.13
C PHE A 97 -0.42 8.78 14.13
N GLN A 98 -0.47 8.19 15.33
CA GLN A 98 -0.80 6.78 15.55
C GLN A 98 -2.01 6.71 16.48
N PRO A 99 -3.24 6.58 15.93
CA PRO A 99 -4.45 6.65 16.76
C PRO A 99 -4.68 5.44 17.65
N GLN A 100 -4.04 4.29 17.36
CA GLN A 100 -4.27 3.06 18.12
C GLN A 100 -2.94 2.41 18.51
N PRO A 101 -2.82 1.86 19.74
CA PRO A 101 -1.55 1.28 20.18
C PRO A 101 -1.19 -0.06 19.52
N ASP A 102 -2.18 -0.80 19.04
CA ASP A 102 -2.01 -2.14 18.47
C ASP A 102 -2.06 -2.15 16.94
N VAL A 103 -2.14 -0.98 16.32
CA VAL A 103 -2.14 -0.80 14.88
C VAL A 103 -1.10 0.26 14.53
N ARG A 104 -0.26 -0.01 13.54
CA ARG A 104 0.74 0.96 13.08
C ARG A 104 0.41 1.45 11.68
N VAL A 105 0.37 2.76 11.53
CA VAL A 105 0.01 3.44 10.28
C VAL A 105 1.27 3.85 9.54
N TYR A 106 1.33 3.51 8.25
CA TYR A 106 2.46 3.82 7.36
C TYR A 106 1.98 4.48 6.09
N ALA A 107 2.88 5.18 5.43
CA ALA A 107 2.73 5.56 4.03
C ALA A 107 3.66 4.69 3.19
N ASP A 108 3.17 4.19 2.05
CA ASP A 108 4.01 3.49 1.11
C ASP A 108 4.91 4.49 0.35
N PRO A 109 5.80 4.04 -0.55
CA PRO A 109 6.73 4.94 -1.21
C PRO A 109 6.11 6.11 -1.98
N VAL A 110 4.86 5.99 -2.42
CA VAL A 110 4.15 7.09 -3.10
C VAL A 110 3.12 7.77 -2.21
N GLY A 111 2.97 7.33 -0.96
CA GLY A 111 2.14 8.00 0.02
C GLY A 111 0.78 7.39 0.30
N HIS A 112 0.40 6.27 -0.32
CA HIS A 112 -0.81 5.57 0.10
C HIS A 112 -0.65 5.05 1.52
N ILE A 113 -1.72 5.12 2.29
CA ILE A 113 -1.73 4.67 3.67
C ILE A 113 -2.01 3.18 3.74
N PHE A 114 -1.25 2.48 4.57
CA PHE A 114 -1.56 1.12 4.97
C PHE A 114 -1.26 0.95 6.46
N CYS A 115 -1.87 -0.06 7.06
CA CYS A 115 -1.71 -0.35 8.48
C CYS A 115 -1.23 -1.78 8.68
N PHE A 116 -0.40 -1.98 9.69
CA PHE A 116 -0.11 -3.30 10.23
C PHE A 116 -0.87 -3.52 11.52
N PHE A 117 -1.42 -4.71 11.69
CA PHE A 117 -1.98 -5.17 12.96
C PHE A 117 -1.56 -6.62 13.20
N ALA A 118 -1.46 -6.99 14.45
CA ALA A 118 -1.08 -8.35 14.83
C ALA A 118 -2.25 -9.11 15.48
#